data_37b32ab698991350943eedc6e6ebf28c
#
_entry.id   37b32ab698991350943eedc6e6ebf28c
#
_cell.length_a   1.000
_cell.length_b   1.000
_cell.length_c   1.000
_cell.angle_alpha   90.00
_cell.angle_beta   90.00
_cell.angle_gamma   90.00
#
_symmetry.space_group_name_H-M   'P 1'
#
loop_
_entity.id
_entity.type
_entity.pdbx_description
1 polymer ?
#
loop_
_entity_poly.entity_id
_entity_poly.type
_entity_poly.pdbx_seq_one_letter_code
_entity_poly.pdbx_strand_id
1 'polypeptide(L)'
;MLITYLLKGGEGIKIKDAIAERFRQLCKERNISFTELARLAGVTPSTVYSMLEPKRRDVSAITVKKLCDGLDVCIIDFYDCDLFRNLSPEIE
;
A
#
# COMPACT_ATOMS: atom_id res chain seq x y z
N MET A 1 -14.14 5.12 -5.21
CA MET A 1 -14.28 5.99 -6.36
C MET A 1 -13.39 7.20 -6.28
N LEU A 2 -12.79 7.53 -7.38
CA LEU A 2 -11.95 8.70 -7.49
C LEU A 2 -12.67 9.98 -7.11
N ILE A 3 -13.91 10.07 -7.49
CA ILE A 3 -14.71 11.26 -7.25
C ILE A 3 -14.75 11.64 -5.78
N THR A 4 -14.78 10.64 -4.91
CA THR A 4 -14.80 10.90 -3.48
C THR A 4 -13.58 11.68 -3.03
N TYR A 5 -12.42 11.33 -3.56
CA TYR A 5 -11.20 12.05 -3.19
C TYR A 5 -11.21 13.47 -3.71
N LEU A 6 -11.65 13.65 -4.95
CA LEU A 6 -11.68 14.97 -5.56
C LEU A 6 -12.62 15.89 -4.85
N LEU A 7 -13.77 15.37 -4.43
CA LEU A 7 -14.76 16.19 -3.75
C LEU A 7 -14.30 16.67 -2.39
N LYS A 8 -13.32 16.02 -1.84
CA LYS A 8 -12.79 16.43 -0.55
C LYS A 8 -11.75 17.53 -0.66
N GLY A 9 -11.56 18.06 -1.86
CA GLY A 9 -10.77 19.26 -2.02
C GLY A 9 -9.36 19.15 -1.49
N GLY A 10 -8.64 18.11 -1.87
CA GLY A 10 -7.27 17.96 -1.43
C GLY A 10 -7.10 17.17 -0.15
N GLU A 11 -8.20 16.74 0.42
CA GLU A 11 -8.16 15.87 1.58
C GLU A 11 -8.02 14.42 1.15
N GLY A 12 -7.06 14.14 0.29
CA GLY A 12 -6.81 12.77 -0.14
C GLY A 12 -6.31 11.93 1.02
N ILE A 13 -6.08 10.65 0.77
CA ILE A 13 -5.57 9.78 1.82
C ILE A 13 -4.07 9.99 1.97
N LYS A 14 -3.55 9.63 3.13
CA LYS A 14 -2.11 9.67 3.37
C LYS A 14 -1.43 8.52 2.62
N ILE A 15 -0.16 8.72 2.29
CA ILE A 15 0.55 7.75 1.47
C ILE A 15 0.61 6.37 2.12
N LYS A 16 0.75 6.30 3.44
CA LYS A 16 0.83 4.99 4.11
C LYS A 16 -0.47 4.22 3.92
N ASP A 17 -1.62 4.90 4.01
CA ASP A 17 -2.91 4.26 3.82
C ASP A 17 -3.09 3.83 2.37
N ALA A 18 -2.60 4.63 1.43
CA ALA A 18 -2.65 4.26 0.02
C ALA A 18 -1.79 3.03 -0.26
N ILE A 19 -0.62 2.95 0.36
CA ILE A 19 0.26 1.79 0.21
C ILE A 19 -0.45 0.54 0.74
N ALA A 20 -1.05 0.63 1.93
CA ALA A 20 -1.76 -0.51 2.51
C ALA A 20 -2.90 -0.95 1.60
N GLU A 21 -3.66 0.00 1.10
CA GLU A 21 -4.78 -0.32 0.23
C GLU A 21 -4.33 -0.94 -1.08
N ARG A 22 -3.22 -0.47 -1.64
CA ARG A 22 -2.69 -1.03 -2.87
C ARG A 22 -2.31 -2.50 -2.67
N PHE A 23 -1.68 -2.84 -1.55
CA PHE A 23 -1.35 -4.23 -1.28
C PHE A 23 -2.60 -5.07 -1.04
N ARG A 24 -3.65 -4.50 -0.42
CA ARG A 24 -4.91 -5.22 -0.29
C ARG A 24 -5.49 -5.56 -1.65
N GLN A 25 -5.47 -4.61 -2.57
CA GLN A 25 -5.98 -4.82 -3.93
C GLN A 25 -5.18 -5.89 -4.65
N LEU A 26 -3.86 -5.83 -4.57
CA LEU A 26 -3.00 -6.78 -5.27
C LEU A 26 -3.18 -8.19 -4.72
N CYS A 27 -3.28 -8.33 -3.41
CA CYS A 27 -3.52 -9.64 -2.81
C CYS A 27 -4.88 -10.19 -3.21
N LYS A 28 -5.88 -9.32 -3.26
CA LYS A 28 -7.21 -9.75 -3.68
C LYS A 28 -7.21 -10.20 -5.13
N GLU A 29 -6.57 -9.45 -6.01
CA GLU A 29 -6.47 -9.81 -7.41
C GLU A 29 -5.79 -11.16 -7.61
N ARG A 30 -4.80 -11.45 -6.80
CA ARG A 30 -4.04 -12.68 -6.90
C ARG A 30 -4.60 -13.81 -6.05
N ASN A 31 -5.64 -13.51 -5.29
CA ASN A 31 -6.30 -14.48 -4.42
C ASN A 31 -5.31 -15.10 -3.43
N ILE A 32 -4.49 -14.28 -2.82
CA ILE A 32 -3.54 -14.72 -1.80
C ILE A 32 -3.81 -14.00 -0.50
N SER A 33 -3.42 -14.63 0.61
CA SER A 33 -3.53 -14.03 1.94
C SER A 33 -2.35 -13.12 2.21
N PHE A 34 -2.48 -12.28 3.24
CA PHE A 34 -1.35 -11.45 3.68
C PHE A 34 -0.21 -12.30 4.24
N THR A 35 -0.53 -13.44 4.83
CA THR A 35 0.49 -14.37 5.30
C THR A 35 1.30 -14.92 4.11
N GLU A 36 0.61 -15.23 3.03
CA GLU A 36 1.29 -15.69 1.82
C GLU A 36 2.13 -14.56 1.21
N LEU A 37 1.62 -13.34 1.22
CA LEU A 37 2.41 -12.20 0.78
C LEU A 37 3.71 -12.08 1.57
N ALA A 38 3.62 -12.23 2.89
CA ALA A 38 4.80 -12.15 3.74
C ALA A 38 5.81 -13.25 3.36
N ARG A 39 5.32 -14.45 3.14
CA ARG A 39 6.18 -15.58 2.74
C ARG A 39 6.90 -15.28 1.43
N LEU A 40 6.15 -14.78 0.44
CA LEU A 40 6.72 -14.48 -0.87
C LEU A 40 7.76 -13.36 -0.79
N ALA A 41 7.56 -12.42 0.11
CA ALA A 41 8.44 -11.26 0.25
C ALA A 41 9.62 -11.52 1.19
N GLY A 42 9.63 -12.66 1.87
CA GLY A 42 10.70 -12.96 2.81
C GLY A 42 10.66 -12.13 4.07
N VAL A 43 9.47 -11.71 4.49
CA VAL A 43 9.29 -10.97 5.74
C VAL A 43 8.34 -11.77 6.64
N THR A 44 8.26 -11.38 7.91
CA THR A 44 7.35 -12.04 8.82
C THR A 44 5.92 -11.56 8.58
N PRO A 45 4.92 -12.40 8.87
CA PRO A 45 3.52 -11.95 8.76
C PRO A 45 3.24 -10.71 9.58
N SER A 46 3.86 -10.58 10.76
CA SER A 46 3.63 -9.40 11.59
C SER A 46 4.10 -8.12 10.90
N THR A 47 5.10 -8.19 10.04
CA THR A 47 5.53 -7.03 9.26
C THR A 47 4.40 -6.56 8.34
N VAL A 48 3.73 -7.50 7.67
CA VAL A 48 2.62 -7.14 6.77
C VAL A 48 1.45 -6.60 7.58
N TYR A 49 1.08 -7.27 8.66
CA TYR A 49 -0.07 -6.81 9.44
C TYR A 49 0.20 -5.48 10.13
N SER A 50 1.44 -5.22 10.54
CA SER A 50 1.80 -3.90 11.07
C SER A 50 1.63 -2.81 10.03
N MET A 51 2.04 -3.10 8.79
CA MET A 51 1.87 -2.16 7.69
C MET A 51 0.40 -1.84 7.45
N LEU A 52 -0.47 -2.83 7.63
CA LEU A 52 -1.90 -2.65 7.40
C LEU A 52 -2.60 -1.95 8.57
N GLU A 53 -1.94 -1.87 9.72
CA GLU A 53 -2.53 -1.31 10.93
C GLU A 53 -2.75 0.20 10.76
N PRO A 54 -3.99 0.69 10.90
CA PRO A 54 -4.26 2.11 10.67
C PRO A 54 -3.49 3.06 11.57
N LYS A 55 -3.13 2.60 12.78
CA LYS A 55 -2.39 3.46 13.71
C LYS A 55 -0.94 3.64 13.33
N ARG A 56 -0.39 2.73 12.54
CA ARG A 56 0.96 2.87 12.04
C ARG A 56 0.96 3.89 10.92
N ARG A 57 1.82 4.91 11.03
CA ARG A 57 1.79 6.00 10.06
C ARG A 57 2.94 5.94 9.07
N ASP A 58 3.81 4.96 9.19
CA ASP A 58 4.92 4.84 8.25
C ASP A 58 5.13 3.38 7.85
N VAL A 59 5.82 3.23 6.74
CA VAL A 59 6.30 1.93 6.27
C VAL A 59 7.60 2.24 5.51
N SER A 60 8.60 1.41 5.70
CA SER A 60 9.89 1.69 5.07
C SER A 60 9.84 1.39 3.58
N ALA A 61 10.62 2.15 2.82
CA ALA A 61 10.72 1.93 1.38
C ALA A 61 11.24 0.52 1.09
N ILE A 62 12.10 -0.01 1.95
CA ILE A 62 12.65 -1.35 1.75
C ILE A 62 11.56 -2.39 1.92
N THR A 63 10.68 -2.22 2.92
CA THR A 63 9.56 -3.14 3.08
C THR A 63 8.66 -3.12 1.86
N VAL A 64 8.32 -1.92 1.37
CA VAL A 64 7.49 -1.82 0.16
C VAL A 64 8.15 -2.56 -1.00
N LYS A 65 9.46 -2.36 -1.17
CA LYS A 65 10.17 -3.01 -2.27
C LYS A 65 10.16 -4.53 -2.12
N LYS A 66 10.37 -5.03 -0.92
CA LYS A 66 10.33 -6.48 -0.68
C LYS A 66 8.96 -7.07 -1.02
N LEU A 67 7.90 -6.39 -0.64
CA LEU A 67 6.55 -6.86 -0.92
C LEU A 67 6.27 -6.82 -2.42
N CYS A 68 6.70 -5.77 -3.10
CA CYS A 68 6.57 -5.69 -4.55
C CYS A 68 7.33 -6.81 -5.23
N ASP A 69 8.56 -7.08 -4.76
CA ASP A 69 9.36 -8.16 -5.33
C ASP A 69 8.68 -9.51 -5.13
N GLY A 70 8.10 -9.73 -3.95
CA GLY A 70 7.37 -10.96 -3.68
C GLY A 70 6.17 -11.17 -4.60
N LEU A 71 5.55 -10.08 -5.02
CA LEU A 71 4.43 -10.12 -5.96
C LEU A 71 4.88 -10.00 -7.42
N ASP A 72 6.16 -9.85 -7.65
CA ASP A 72 6.72 -9.65 -8.99
C ASP A 72 6.09 -8.42 -9.66
N VAL A 73 5.98 -7.33 -8.89
CA VAL A 73 5.44 -6.06 -9.37
C VAL A 73 6.57 -5.03 -9.35
N CYS A 74 6.77 -4.35 -10.47
CA CYS A 74 7.73 -3.27 -10.53
C CYS A 74 7.28 -2.13 -9.63
N ILE A 75 8.23 -1.49 -8.93
CA ILE A 75 7.88 -0.42 -8.01
C ILE A 75 7.13 0.72 -8.71
N ILE A 76 7.48 1.00 -9.96
CA ILE A 76 6.80 2.04 -10.71
C ILE A 76 5.35 1.65 -10.97
N ASP A 77 5.12 0.40 -11.36
CA ASP A 77 3.76 -0.09 -11.60
C ASP A 77 2.95 -0.13 -10.31
N PHE A 78 3.61 -0.42 -9.19
CA PHE A 78 2.93 -0.42 -7.91
C PHE A 78 2.32 0.95 -7.63
N TYR A 79 3.09 2.02 -7.85
CA TYR A 79 2.64 3.38 -7.55
C TYR A 79 1.83 4.01 -8.69
N ASP A 80 1.78 3.39 -9.85
CA ASP A 80 1.08 3.95 -11.00
C ASP A 80 -0.40 3.57 -10.96
N CYS A 81 -1.11 4.15 -10.02
CA CYS A 81 -2.55 3.94 -9.90
C CYS A 81 -3.17 5.14 -9.22
N ASP A 82 -4.49 5.19 -9.28
CA ASP A 82 -5.23 6.35 -8.79
C ASP A 82 -5.06 6.61 -7.31
N LEU A 83 -4.80 5.57 -6.53
CA LEU A 83 -4.58 5.73 -5.10
C LEU A 83 -3.50 6.76 -4.78
N PHE A 84 -2.50 6.87 -5.65
CA PHE A 84 -1.35 7.72 -5.39
C PHE A 84 -1.41 9.06 -6.12
N ARG A 85 -2.51 9.33 -6.83
CA ARG A 85 -2.63 10.57 -7.60
C ARG A 85 -3.31 11.69 -6.84
N ASN A 86 -3.89 11.39 -5.70
CA ASN A 86 -4.61 12.40 -4.93
C ASN A 86 -4.32 12.21 -3.45
N LEU A 87 -3.03 12.25 -3.11
CA LEU A 87 -2.60 12.06 -1.73
C LEU A 87 -2.67 13.37 -0.97
N SER A 88 -3.00 13.29 0.30
CA SER A 88 -2.91 14.46 1.14
C SER A 88 -1.46 14.66 1.58
N PRO A 89 -1.04 15.91 1.81
CA PRO A 89 0.34 16.18 2.22
C PRO A 89 0.70 15.53 3.55
N GLU A 90 1.97 15.18 3.69
CA GLU A 90 2.47 14.63 4.94
C GLU A 90 2.99 15.70 5.88
N ILE A 91 3.29 16.88 5.36
CA ILE A 91 3.74 17.97 6.20
C ILE A 91 2.53 18.72 6.75
N GLU A 92 2.69 19.25 7.95
CA GLU A 92 1.61 19.94 8.64
C GLU A 92 1.55 21.39 8.26
#